data_219be095923ba25a341721ee4726f811
#
_entry.id   219be095923ba25a341721ee4726f811
#
_cell.length_a   1.000
_cell.length_b   1.000
_cell.length_c   1.000
_cell.angle_alpha   90.00
_cell.angle_beta   90.00
_cell.angle_gamma   90.00
#
_symmetry.space_group_name_H-M   'P 1'
#
loop_
_entity.id
_entity.type
_entity.pdbx_description
1 polymer ?
#
loop_
_entity_poly.entity_id
_entity_poly.type
_entity_poly.pdbx_seq_one_letter_code
_entity_poly.pdbx_strand_id
1 'polypeptide(L)' 'MALSRQTLDYLLEAEGSIRSAIKSAATNEKPLIITQISKLLYDIESMKEFENLMDVVEEHNKP' A
#
# COMPACT_ATOMS: atom_id res chain seq x y z
N MET A 1 16.40 3.43 -2.54
CA MET A 1 16.25 2.80 -3.84
C MET A 1 14.78 2.67 -4.20
N ALA A 2 14.39 3.08 -5.37
CA ALA A 2 12.99 3.03 -5.80
C ALA A 2 12.57 1.60 -6.13
N LEU A 3 11.30 1.30 -5.92
CA LEU A 3 10.72 0.03 -6.35
C LEU A 3 10.73 -0.05 -7.88
N SER A 4 10.85 -1.25 -8.43
CA SER A 4 10.71 -1.42 -9.86
C SER A 4 9.27 -1.12 -10.27
N ARG A 5 9.07 -0.75 -11.54
CA ARG A 5 7.73 -0.48 -12.07
C ARG A 5 6.82 -1.68 -11.90
N GLN A 6 7.34 -2.86 -12.14
CA GLN A 6 6.56 -4.10 -12.02
C GLN A 6 6.10 -4.33 -10.58
N THR A 7 6.99 -4.14 -9.61
CA THR A 7 6.63 -4.28 -8.19
C THR A 7 5.58 -3.26 -7.79
N LEU A 8 5.73 -2.02 -8.22
CA LEU A 8 4.75 -0.97 -7.93
C LEU A 8 3.39 -1.29 -8.53
N ASP A 9 3.35 -1.80 -9.76
CA ASP A 9 2.09 -2.18 -10.40
C ASP A 9 1.38 -3.30 -9.63
N TYR A 10 2.13 -4.30 -9.14
CA TYR A 10 1.56 -5.35 -8.31
C TYR A 10 1.03 -4.82 -6.97
N LEU A 11 1.72 -3.86 -6.37
CA LEU A 11 1.23 -3.22 -5.14
C LEU A 11 -0.06 -2.45 -5.37
N LEU A 12 -0.18 -1.77 -6.50
CA LEU A 12 -1.41 -1.06 -6.86
C LEU A 12 -2.58 -2.02 -7.07
N GLU A 13 -2.34 -3.16 -7.71
CA GLU A 13 -3.35 -4.20 -7.85
C GLU A 13 -3.76 -4.78 -6.50
N ALA A 14 -2.80 -5.05 -5.63
CA ALA A 14 -3.07 -5.56 -4.28
C ALA A 14 -3.90 -4.56 -3.48
N GLU A 15 -3.58 -3.28 -3.57
CA GLU A 15 -4.33 -2.20 -2.91
C GLU A 15 -5.80 -2.20 -3.36
N GLY A 16 -6.04 -2.33 -4.67
CA GLY A 16 -7.40 -2.42 -5.20
C GLY A 16 -8.15 -3.65 -4.69
N SER A 17 -7.47 -4.80 -4.65
CA SER A 17 -8.06 -6.03 -4.14
C SER A 17 -8.38 -5.93 -2.65
N ILE A 18 -7.53 -5.29 -1.86
CA ILE A 18 -7.75 -5.09 -0.43
C ILE A 18 -8.95 -4.17 -0.20
N ARG A 19 -9.10 -3.10 -1.00
CA ARG A 19 -10.28 -2.23 -0.91
C ARG A 19 -11.56 -2.99 -1.20
N SER A 20 -11.54 -3.89 -2.18
CA SER A 20 -12.69 -4.75 -2.48
C SER A 20 -13.00 -5.69 -1.32
N ALA A 21 -11.96 -6.24 -0.67
CA ALA A 21 -12.12 -7.08 0.52
C ALA A 21 -12.75 -6.31 1.68
N ILE A 22 -12.37 -5.05 1.87
CA ILE A 22 -12.96 -4.19 2.91
C ILE A 22 -14.44 -3.99 2.65
N LYS A 23 -14.85 -3.74 1.41
CA LYS A 23 -16.24 -3.58 1.05
C LYS A 23 -17.06 -4.85 1.33
N SER A 24 -16.52 -6.00 0.99
CA SER A 24 -17.15 -7.28 1.25
C SER A 24 -17.25 -7.55 2.76
N ALA A 25 -16.17 -7.28 3.49
CA ALA A 25 -16.14 -7.49 4.94
C ALA A 25 -17.11 -6.57 5.68
N ALA A 26 -17.31 -5.35 5.20
CA ALA A 26 -18.26 -4.42 5.81
C ALA A 26 -19.70 -4.96 5.82
N THR A 27 -20.02 -5.82 4.86
CA THR A 27 -21.36 -6.41 4.74
C THR A 27 -21.47 -7.77 5.43
N ASN A 28 -20.39 -8.55 5.40
CA ASN A 28 -20.44 -9.97 5.73
C ASN A 28 -19.62 -10.37 6.97
N GLU A 29 -18.73 -9.52 7.46
CA GLU A 29 -17.78 -9.89 8.48
C GLU A 29 -17.85 -9.00 9.72
N LYS A 30 -17.16 -9.44 10.78
CA LYS A 30 -17.09 -8.69 12.04
C LYS A 30 -16.19 -7.46 11.90
N PRO A 31 -16.44 -6.40 12.68
CA PRO A 31 -15.60 -5.18 12.63
C PRO A 31 -14.10 -5.43 12.83
N LEU A 32 -13.74 -6.45 13.61
CA LEU A 32 -12.33 -6.79 13.82
C LEU A 32 -11.62 -7.15 12.50
N ILE A 33 -12.31 -7.87 11.63
CA ILE A 33 -11.76 -8.25 10.31
C ILE A 33 -11.54 -7.01 9.46
N ILE A 34 -12.46 -6.06 9.48
CA ILE A 34 -12.33 -4.79 8.75
C ILE A 34 -11.09 -4.04 9.23
N THR A 35 -10.88 -3.98 10.55
CA THR A 35 -9.72 -3.31 11.14
C THR A 35 -8.42 -3.96 10.68
N GLN A 36 -8.36 -5.29 10.66
CA GLN A 36 -7.15 -6.02 10.24
C GLN A 36 -6.85 -5.80 8.74
N ILE A 37 -7.88 -5.84 7.90
CA ILE A 37 -7.72 -5.60 6.46
C ILE A 37 -7.29 -4.16 6.20
N SER A 38 -7.87 -3.21 6.92
CA SER A 38 -7.50 -1.79 6.79
C SER A 38 -6.04 -1.54 7.16
N LYS A 39 -5.51 -2.29 8.12
CA LYS A 39 -4.09 -2.21 8.47
C LYS A 39 -3.20 -2.67 7.31
N LEU A 40 -3.59 -3.71 6.58
CA LEU A 40 -2.86 -4.16 5.40
C LEU A 40 -2.83 -3.07 4.32
N LEU A 41 -3.96 -2.41 4.10
CA LEU A 41 -4.03 -1.31 3.15
C LEU A 41 -3.11 -0.17 3.56
N TYR A 42 -3.12 0.19 4.84
CA TYR A 42 -2.24 1.22 5.37
C TYR A 42 -0.76 0.86 5.15
N ASP A 43 -0.41 -0.40 5.39
CA ASP A 43 0.98 -0.85 5.20
C ASP A 43 1.42 -0.70 3.74
N ILE A 44 0.56 -1.03 2.78
CA ILE A 44 0.87 -0.87 1.35
C ILE A 44 1.02 0.61 0.99
N GLU A 45 0.13 1.46 1.46
CA GLU A 45 0.21 2.89 1.22
C GLU A 45 1.48 3.50 1.82
N SER A 46 1.87 3.02 3.00
CA SER A 46 3.11 3.46 3.65
C SER A 46 4.35 3.08 2.84
N MET A 47 4.35 1.91 2.22
CA MET A 47 5.46 1.50 1.35
C MET A 47 5.60 2.43 0.14
N LYS A 48 4.49 2.84 -0.46
CA LYS A 48 4.51 3.77 -1.60
C LYS A 48 5.03 5.14 -1.18
N GLU A 49 4.59 5.65 -0.04
CA GLU A 49 5.09 6.92 0.49
C GLU A 49 6.56 6.85 0.83
N PHE A 50 7.00 5.74 1.41
CA PHE A 50 8.40 5.53 1.74
C PHE A 50 9.26 5.54 0.48
N GLU A 51 8.79 4.94 -0.61
CA GLU A 51 9.49 4.98 -1.89
C GLU A 51 9.68 6.42 -2.38
N ASN A 52 8.62 7.23 -2.34
CA ASN A 52 8.69 8.62 -2.75
C ASN A 52 9.70 9.40 -1.90
N LEU A 53 9.72 9.14 -0.60
CA LEU A 53 10.68 9.78 0.31
C LEU A 53 12.10 9.38 -0.03
N MET A 54 12.34 8.11 -0.33
CA MET A 54 13.67 7.63 -0.70
C MET A 54 14.16 8.25 -2.00
N ASP A 55 13.27 8.42 -2.98
CA ASP A 55 13.62 9.09 -4.23
C ASP A 55 14.06 10.53 -3.99
N VAL A 56 13.36 11.26 -3.14
CA VAL A 56 13.73 12.63 -2.79
C VAL A 56 15.09 12.67 -2.10
N VAL A 57 15.34 11.75 -1.18
CA VAL A 57 16.64 11.67 -0.48
C VAL A 57 17.75 11.36 -1.46
N GLU A 58 17.55 10.44 -2.40
CA GLU A 58 18.55 10.10 -3.41
C GLU A 58 18.88 11.31 -4.29
N GLU A 59 17.89 12.09 -4.70
CA GLU A 59 18.11 13.30 -5.48
C GLU A 59 18.94 14.33 -4.71
N HIS A 60 18.67 14.52 -3.43
CA HIS A 60 19.41 15.45 -2.58
C HIS A 60 20.86 15.01 -2.39
N ASN A 61 21.12 13.71 -2.40
CA ASN A 61 22.45 13.17 -2.16
C ASN A 61 23.27 12.97 -3.42
N LYS A 62 22.75 13.25 -4.59
CA LYS A 62 23.50 13.18 -5.83
C LYS A 62 24.53 14.30 -5.90
N PRO A 63 25.77 13.97 -6.25
CA PRO A 63 26.82 14.97 -6.43
C PRO A 63 26.55 15.88 -7.64
#